data_e0e665837357c1481aa0c94dd8475fa8
#
_entry.id   e0e665837357c1481aa0c94dd8475fa8
#
_cell.length_a   1.000
_cell.length_b   1.000
_cell.length_c   1.000
_cell.angle_alpha   90.00
_cell.angle_beta   90.00
_cell.angle_gamma   90.00
#
_symmetry.space_group_name_H-M   'P 1'
#
loop_
_entity.id
_entity.type
_entity.pdbx_description
1 polymer ?
#
loop_
_entity_poly.entity_id
_entity_poly.type
_entity_poly.pdbx_seq_one_letter_code
_entity_poly.pdbx_strand_id
1 'polypeptide(L)'
;SKHMRKGVSPLDSEIQQLAGDILNHPRFQQLRDFQHHGESNSVYDHSVAVAEAAYAIARRMRLSGDETASVIRAALLHDFFGYDWRDERFRRYLRQYSGVGRLMRMHAFIHGHIAAARAKQTFGLTERECEAIARHMFPLAAMPRTRIAWIVTLADKAVASREMAAALGGYVSLACRKLFAYN
;
A
#
# COMPACT_ATOMS: atom_id res chain seq x y z
N SER A 1 25.02 22.74 12.79
CA SER A 1 24.30 21.49 12.48
C SER A 1 24.10 21.34 10.97
N LYS A 2 24.92 20.47 10.37
CA LYS A 2 24.82 20.12 8.95
C LYS A 2 23.70 19.08 8.80
N HIS A 3 22.50 19.50 8.39
CA HIS A 3 21.54 18.59 7.78
C HIS A 3 22.10 18.20 6.41
N MET A 4 22.75 17.04 6.33
CA MET A 4 23.04 16.41 5.05
C MET A 4 21.71 16.08 4.38
N ARG A 5 21.36 16.80 3.31
CA ARG A 5 20.32 16.38 2.37
C ARG A 5 20.78 15.03 1.82
N LYS A 6 20.07 13.93 2.18
CA LYS A 6 20.21 12.67 1.46
C LYS A 6 19.93 12.98 0.01
N GLY A 7 20.87 12.74 -0.88
CA GLY A 7 20.66 12.90 -2.32
C GLY A 7 19.46 12.04 -2.71
N VAL A 8 18.54 12.63 -3.48
CA VAL A 8 17.36 11.91 -4.03
C VAL A 8 17.91 10.75 -4.87
N SER A 9 17.47 9.52 -4.60
CA SER A 9 17.91 8.38 -5.40
C SER A 9 17.37 8.52 -6.84
N PRO A 10 18.05 7.96 -7.84
CA PRO A 10 17.53 7.95 -9.22
C PRO A 10 16.12 7.36 -9.31
N LEU A 11 15.83 6.37 -8.48
CA LEU A 11 14.51 5.74 -8.35
C LEU A 11 13.45 6.73 -7.86
N ASP A 12 13.78 7.49 -6.80
CA ASP A 12 12.87 8.50 -6.25
C ASP A 12 12.57 9.60 -7.28
N SER A 13 13.57 10.01 -8.07
CA SER A 13 13.39 11.03 -9.10
C SER A 13 12.48 10.56 -10.24
N GLU A 14 12.57 9.30 -10.66
CA GLU A 14 11.74 8.75 -11.72
C GLU A 14 10.30 8.52 -11.27
N ILE A 15 10.08 8.02 -10.06
CA ILE A 15 8.75 7.92 -9.47
C ILE A 15 8.12 9.32 -9.29
N GLN A 16 8.88 10.30 -8.84
CA GLN A 16 8.43 11.69 -8.74
C GLN A 16 8.04 12.28 -10.11
N GLN A 17 8.78 11.95 -11.16
CA GLN A 17 8.47 12.40 -12.52
C GLN A 17 7.17 11.78 -13.05
N LEU A 18 6.93 10.48 -12.78
CA LEU A 18 5.79 9.74 -13.31
C LEU A 18 4.51 9.88 -12.47
N ALA A 19 4.63 10.20 -11.19
CA ALA A 19 3.49 10.25 -10.25
C ALA A 19 3.60 11.39 -9.22
N GLY A 20 4.28 12.47 -9.55
CA GLY A 20 4.42 13.64 -8.67
C GLY A 20 3.09 14.30 -8.32
N ASP A 21 2.10 14.23 -9.22
CA ASP A 21 0.74 14.67 -8.97
C ASP A 21 0.09 13.92 -7.79
N ILE A 22 0.37 12.62 -7.65
CA ILE A 22 -0.10 11.80 -6.54
C ILE A 22 0.70 12.10 -5.28
N LEU A 23 2.03 12.00 -5.37
CA LEU A 23 2.93 12.16 -4.22
C LEU A 23 2.76 13.51 -3.51
N ASN A 24 2.52 14.59 -4.27
CA ASN A 24 2.37 15.94 -3.71
C ASN A 24 0.91 16.29 -3.38
N HIS A 25 -0.05 15.40 -3.61
CA HIS A 25 -1.46 15.66 -3.36
C HIS A 25 -1.77 15.62 -1.86
N PRO A 26 -2.49 16.61 -1.29
CA PRO A 26 -2.79 16.66 0.15
C PRO A 26 -3.48 15.41 0.69
N ARG A 27 -4.43 14.84 -0.06
CA ARG A 27 -5.12 13.60 0.36
C ARG A 27 -4.20 12.38 0.38
N PHE A 28 -3.19 12.32 -0.50
CA PHE A 28 -2.19 11.26 -0.46
C PHE A 28 -1.25 11.45 0.72
N GLN A 29 -0.84 12.68 1.01
CA GLN A 29 -0.01 13.00 2.17
C GLN A 29 -0.70 12.67 3.50
N GLN A 30 -2.03 12.75 3.58
CA GLN A 30 -2.81 12.33 4.77
C GLN A 30 -2.65 10.84 5.11
N LEU A 31 -2.21 9.99 4.16
CA LEU A 31 -1.92 8.58 4.44
C LEU A 31 -0.79 8.38 5.47
N ARG A 32 -0.02 9.43 5.76
CA ARG A 32 0.97 9.43 6.85
C ARG A 32 0.35 9.31 8.24
N ASP A 33 -0.91 9.74 8.38
CA ASP A 33 -1.65 9.71 9.64
C ASP A 33 -2.30 8.33 9.90
N PHE A 34 -2.33 7.45 8.89
CA PHE A 34 -2.90 6.11 9.02
C PHE A 34 -1.79 5.08 9.19
N GLN A 35 -1.89 4.28 10.28
CA GLN A 35 -0.95 3.19 10.53
C GLN A 35 -1.23 2.00 9.63
N HIS A 36 -0.18 1.43 9.09
CA HIS A 36 -0.18 0.16 8.38
C HIS A 36 0.18 -1.01 9.33
N HIS A 37 0.75 -2.09 8.86
CA HIS A 37 1.14 -3.23 9.69
C HIS A 37 2.26 -2.87 10.68
N GLY A 38 1.91 -2.66 11.96
CA GLY A 38 2.83 -2.28 13.04
C GLY A 38 2.78 -0.80 13.39
N GLU A 39 3.45 -0.42 14.51
CA GLU A 39 3.43 0.95 15.03
C GLU A 39 4.38 1.91 14.28
N SER A 40 5.27 1.39 13.45
CA SER A 40 6.36 2.16 12.84
C SER A 40 6.12 2.59 11.39
N ASN A 41 5.15 2.00 10.66
CA ASN A 41 4.92 2.29 9.25
C ASN A 41 3.52 2.88 9.03
N SER A 42 3.49 4.00 8.31
CA SER A 42 2.24 4.58 7.82
C SER A 42 1.79 3.91 6.51
N VAL A 43 0.51 4.09 6.15
CA VAL A 43 -0.01 3.68 4.83
C VAL A 43 0.76 4.39 3.71
N TYR A 44 1.18 5.64 3.93
CA TYR A 44 2.03 6.38 3.00
C TYR A 44 3.36 5.65 2.75
N ASP A 45 4.10 5.31 3.82
CA ASP A 45 5.41 4.66 3.70
C ASP A 45 5.30 3.30 3.02
N HIS A 46 4.27 2.51 3.38
CA HIS A 46 3.97 1.25 2.72
C HIS A 46 3.66 1.45 1.23
N SER A 47 2.80 2.39 0.88
CA SER A 47 2.42 2.66 -0.52
C SER A 47 3.61 3.09 -1.37
N VAL A 48 4.52 3.90 -0.83
CA VAL A 48 5.77 4.28 -1.52
C VAL A 48 6.68 3.06 -1.71
N ALA A 49 6.87 2.24 -0.67
CA ALA A 49 7.68 1.02 -0.77
C ALA A 49 7.10 0.02 -1.79
N VAL A 50 5.77 -0.10 -1.88
CA VAL A 50 5.11 -0.93 -2.90
C VAL A 50 5.34 -0.36 -4.30
N ALA A 51 5.28 0.96 -4.49
CA ALA A 51 5.56 1.59 -5.78
C ALA A 51 7.01 1.38 -6.23
N GLU A 52 7.98 1.47 -5.31
CA GLU A 52 9.40 1.17 -5.59
C GLU A 52 9.60 -0.29 -6.01
N ALA A 53 9.00 -1.23 -5.29
CA ALA A 53 9.08 -2.66 -5.61
C ALA A 53 8.41 -2.95 -6.96
N ALA A 54 7.24 -2.39 -7.22
CA ALA A 54 6.50 -2.55 -8.46
C ALA A 54 7.28 -1.95 -9.66
N TYR A 55 7.89 -0.79 -9.48
CA TYR A 55 8.77 -0.18 -10.48
C TYR A 55 9.96 -1.08 -10.83
N ALA A 56 10.63 -1.65 -9.82
CA ALA A 56 11.73 -2.57 -10.05
C ALA A 56 11.31 -3.81 -10.86
N ILE A 57 10.12 -4.35 -10.60
CA ILE A 57 9.54 -5.46 -11.38
C ILE A 57 9.24 -5.00 -12.81
N ALA A 58 8.58 -3.85 -12.99
CA ALA A 58 8.23 -3.30 -14.30
C ALA A 58 9.48 -3.09 -15.19
N ARG A 59 10.56 -2.56 -14.60
CA ARG A 59 11.86 -2.38 -15.28
C ARG A 59 12.47 -3.71 -15.72
N ARG A 60 12.47 -4.72 -14.84
CA ARG A 60 12.97 -6.07 -15.19
C ARG A 60 12.16 -6.74 -16.28
N MET A 61 10.86 -6.52 -16.29
CA MET A 61 9.95 -7.03 -17.31
C MET A 61 9.97 -6.19 -18.60
N ARG A 62 10.72 -5.09 -18.65
CA ARG A 62 10.84 -4.16 -19.79
C ARG A 62 9.47 -3.65 -20.25
N LEU A 63 8.63 -3.24 -19.31
CA LEU A 63 7.36 -2.60 -19.65
C LEU A 63 7.61 -1.28 -20.38
N SER A 64 6.64 -0.87 -21.22
CA SER A 64 6.66 0.47 -21.84
C SER A 64 6.58 1.58 -20.77
N GLY A 65 6.91 2.82 -21.17
CA GLY A 65 6.83 3.98 -20.27
C GLY A 65 5.42 4.17 -19.73
N ASP A 66 4.40 4.03 -20.56
CA ASP A 66 2.99 4.18 -20.17
C ASP A 66 2.55 3.07 -19.20
N GLU A 67 2.93 1.83 -19.45
CA GLU A 67 2.64 0.72 -18.54
C GLU A 67 3.38 0.90 -17.21
N THR A 68 4.62 1.36 -17.23
CA THR A 68 5.40 1.64 -16.01
C THR A 68 4.76 2.76 -15.20
N ALA A 69 4.30 3.82 -15.83
CA ALA A 69 3.56 4.90 -15.17
C ALA A 69 2.28 4.36 -14.52
N SER A 70 1.50 3.54 -15.24
CA SER A 70 0.28 2.92 -14.69
C SER A 70 0.58 1.98 -13.51
N VAL A 71 1.66 1.21 -13.55
CA VAL A 71 2.09 0.36 -12.43
C VAL A 71 2.39 1.21 -11.19
N ILE A 72 3.17 2.30 -11.34
CA ILE A 72 3.54 3.17 -10.23
C ILE A 72 2.29 3.85 -9.64
N ARG A 73 1.41 4.40 -10.48
CA ARG A 73 0.19 5.08 -10.06
C ARG A 73 -0.74 4.13 -9.30
N ALA A 74 -0.97 2.93 -9.82
CA ALA A 74 -1.77 1.92 -9.15
C ALA A 74 -1.13 1.44 -7.85
N ALA A 75 0.18 1.25 -7.80
CA ALA A 75 0.91 0.85 -6.60
C ALA A 75 0.85 1.91 -5.49
N LEU A 76 1.03 3.20 -5.82
CA LEU A 76 0.88 4.28 -4.84
C LEU A 76 -0.54 4.35 -4.25
N LEU A 77 -1.56 4.03 -5.04
CA LEU A 77 -2.96 4.24 -4.68
C LEU A 77 -3.70 2.96 -4.27
N HIS A 78 -3.01 1.80 -4.18
CA HIS A 78 -3.68 0.53 -3.86
C HIS A 78 -4.39 0.56 -2.50
N ASP A 79 -3.86 1.31 -1.53
CA ASP A 79 -4.40 1.51 -0.18
C ASP A 79 -4.97 2.93 0.03
N PHE A 80 -5.41 3.61 -1.02
CA PHE A 80 -6.01 4.95 -0.95
C PHE A 80 -7.49 4.92 -0.52
N PHE A 81 -7.79 4.22 0.57
CA PHE A 81 -9.17 4.04 1.03
C PHE A 81 -9.70 5.20 1.91
N GLY A 82 -8.84 6.02 2.52
CA GLY A 82 -9.19 7.29 3.17
C GLY A 82 -10.04 7.20 4.44
N TYR A 83 -10.01 6.06 5.16
CA TYR A 83 -10.63 5.89 6.47
C TYR A 83 -9.72 5.04 7.36
N ASP A 84 -9.82 5.22 8.68
CA ASP A 84 -9.16 4.32 9.61
C ASP A 84 -10.08 3.12 9.89
N TRP A 85 -9.70 1.93 9.39
CA TRP A 85 -10.45 0.69 9.60
C TRP A 85 -10.43 0.24 11.07
N ARG A 86 -9.54 0.81 11.89
CA ARG A 86 -9.48 0.61 13.35
C ARG A 86 -10.43 1.53 14.09
N ASP A 87 -10.99 2.55 13.45
CA ASP A 87 -11.94 3.49 14.04
C ASP A 87 -13.19 2.75 14.52
N GLU A 88 -13.69 3.18 15.68
CA GLU A 88 -14.93 2.67 16.27
C GLU A 88 -16.14 2.84 15.35
N ARG A 89 -16.14 3.85 14.48
CA ARG A 89 -17.20 4.06 13.47
C ARG A 89 -17.27 2.90 12.49
N PHE A 90 -16.11 2.43 12.01
CA PHE A 90 -16.05 1.29 11.09
C PHE A 90 -16.42 -0.02 11.80
N ARG A 91 -15.96 -0.20 13.04
CA ARG A 91 -16.36 -1.35 13.87
C ARG A 91 -17.86 -1.37 14.14
N ARG A 92 -18.46 -0.20 14.42
CA ARG A 92 -19.92 -0.05 14.61
C ARG A 92 -20.68 -0.37 13.35
N TYR A 93 -20.20 0.08 12.18
CA TYR A 93 -20.75 -0.30 10.89
C TYR A 93 -20.73 -1.82 10.69
N LEU A 94 -19.62 -2.49 10.98
CA LEU A 94 -19.51 -3.94 10.84
C LEU A 94 -20.42 -4.71 11.80
N ARG A 95 -20.72 -4.18 12.98
CA ARG A 95 -21.63 -4.82 13.95
C ARG A 95 -23.08 -4.95 13.48
N GLN A 96 -23.48 -4.19 12.49
CA GLN A 96 -24.81 -4.26 11.89
C GLN A 96 -25.00 -5.52 11.01
N TYR A 97 -23.92 -6.22 10.71
CA TYR A 97 -23.92 -7.40 9.84
C TYR A 97 -23.42 -8.62 10.59
N SER A 98 -23.84 -9.80 10.17
CA SER A 98 -23.42 -11.10 10.71
C SER A 98 -23.04 -12.07 9.60
N GLY A 99 -22.38 -13.16 9.97
CA GLY A 99 -22.00 -14.25 9.05
C GLY A 99 -21.19 -13.78 7.83
N VAL A 100 -21.51 -14.35 6.67
CA VAL A 100 -20.86 -14.03 5.39
C VAL A 100 -20.99 -12.56 5.02
N GLY A 101 -22.15 -11.94 5.32
CA GLY A 101 -22.38 -10.53 5.04
C GLY A 101 -21.42 -9.60 5.79
N ARG A 102 -21.06 -9.94 7.02
CA ARG A 102 -20.04 -9.23 7.80
C ARG A 102 -18.65 -9.47 7.25
N LEU A 103 -18.31 -10.73 6.95
CA LEU A 103 -17.02 -11.11 6.38
C LEU A 103 -16.73 -10.32 5.09
N MET A 104 -17.69 -10.29 4.16
CA MET A 104 -17.54 -9.59 2.88
C MET A 104 -17.41 -8.06 3.01
N ARG A 105 -17.75 -7.48 4.16
CA ARG A 105 -17.62 -6.04 4.45
C ARG A 105 -16.42 -5.72 5.33
N MET A 106 -15.68 -6.72 5.78
CA MET A 106 -14.43 -6.47 6.51
C MET A 106 -13.44 -5.73 5.62
N HIS A 107 -12.59 -4.93 6.25
CA HIS A 107 -11.59 -4.11 5.55
C HIS A 107 -10.81 -4.89 4.50
N ALA A 108 -10.32 -6.09 4.84
CA ALA A 108 -9.52 -6.92 3.94
C ALA A 108 -10.21 -7.27 2.60
N PHE A 109 -11.55 -7.26 2.55
CA PHE A 109 -12.29 -7.59 1.32
C PHE A 109 -12.76 -6.38 0.52
N ILE A 110 -12.96 -5.23 1.17
CA ILE A 110 -13.59 -4.08 0.51
C ILE A 110 -12.61 -2.93 0.21
N HIS A 111 -11.47 -2.85 0.91
CA HIS A 111 -10.62 -1.66 0.81
C HIS A 111 -10.06 -1.44 -0.60
N GLY A 112 -9.73 -2.49 -1.33
CA GLY A 112 -9.25 -2.37 -2.70
C GLY A 112 -10.28 -1.71 -3.64
N HIS A 113 -11.56 -2.08 -3.52
CA HIS A 113 -12.63 -1.46 -4.32
C HIS A 113 -12.86 0.00 -3.91
N ILE A 114 -12.83 0.31 -2.61
CA ILE A 114 -12.96 1.67 -2.10
C ILE A 114 -11.76 2.51 -2.54
N ALA A 115 -10.55 1.98 -2.43
CA ALA A 115 -9.33 2.65 -2.88
C ALA A 115 -9.39 2.96 -4.39
N ALA A 116 -9.80 2.00 -5.22
CA ALA A 116 -9.94 2.20 -6.67
C ALA A 116 -10.96 3.30 -7.00
N ALA A 117 -12.14 3.29 -6.38
CA ALA A 117 -13.16 4.30 -6.60
C ALA A 117 -12.69 5.71 -6.20
N ARG A 118 -12.07 5.85 -5.03
CA ARG A 118 -11.54 7.12 -4.54
C ARG A 118 -10.38 7.63 -5.39
N ALA A 119 -9.46 6.74 -5.77
CA ALA A 119 -8.34 7.08 -6.63
C ALA A 119 -8.81 7.52 -8.01
N LYS A 120 -9.79 6.84 -8.61
CA LYS A 120 -10.40 7.25 -9.87
C LYS A 120 -11.02 8.64 -9.79
N GLN A 121 -11.78 8.90 -8.73
CA GLN A 121 -12.42 10.20 -8.53
C GLN A 121 -11.40 11.33 -8.30
N THR A 122 -10.32 11.06 -7.59
CA THR A 122 -9.35 12.09 -7.19
C THR A 122 -8.29 12.34 -8.27
N PHE A 123 -7.83 11.30 -8.97
CA PHE A 123 -6.68 11.34 -9.89
C PHE A 123 -7.00 10.97 -11.33
N GLY A 124 -8.26 10.65 -11.64
CA GLY A 124 -8.67 10.34 -13.01
C GLY A 124 -8.03 9.05 -13.56
N LEU A 125 -7.93 8.01 -12.75
CA LEU A 125 -7.29 6.75 -13.13
C LEU A 125 -8.00 6.04 -14.30
N THR A 126 -7.21 5.33 -15.09
CA THR A 126 -7.69 4.43 -16.13
C THR A 126 -8.36 3.18 -15.55
N GLU A 127 -9.17 2.49 -16.34
CA GLU A 127 -9.80 1.22 -15.92
C GLU A 127 -8.78 0.14 -15.55
N ARG A 128 -7.62 0.10 -16.22
CA ARG A 128 -6.52 -0.83 -15.91
C ARG A 128 -5.89 -0.55 -14.55
N GLU A 129 -5.68 0.72 -14.21
CA GLU A 129 -5.18 1.14 -12.91
C GLU A 129 -6.20 0.82 -11.80
N CYS A 130 -7.47 1.10 -12.05
CA CYS A 130 -8.55 0.76 -11.11
C CYS A 130 -8.67 -0.75 -10.89
N GLU A 131 -8.56 -1.55 -11.95
CA GLU A 131 -8.58 -3.01 -11.86
C GLU A 131 -7.39 -3.54 -11.03
N ALA A 132 -6.20 -2.98 -11.22
CA ALA A 132 -5.02 -3.35 -10.45
C ALA A 132 -5.22 -3.06 -8.95
N ILE A 133 -5.77 -1.89 -8.61
CA ILE A 133 -6.06 -1.50 -7.23
C ILE A 133 -7.14 -2.42 -6.63
N ALA A 134 -8.26 -2.63 -7.33
CA ALA A 134 -9.38 -3.42 -6.81
C ALA A 134 -9.02 -4.88 -6.53
N ARG A 135 -8.04 -5.44 -7.25
CA ARG A 135 -7.68 -6.87 -7.19
C ARG A 135 -6.39 -7.17 -6.43
N HIS A 136 -5.70 -6.16 -5.89
CA HIS A 136 -4.40 -6.38 -5.24
C HIS A 136 -4.48 -7.32 -4.03
N MET A 137 -5.65 -7.45 -3.40
CA MET A 137 -5.88 -8.37 -2.27
C MET A 137 -6.06 -9.84 -2.65
N PHE A 138 -5.82 -10.23 -3.90
CA PHE A 138 -5.83 -11.66 -4.25
C PHE A 138 -4.95 -12.48 -3.25
N PRO A 139 -5.41 -13.64 -2.75
CA PRO A 139 -6.61 -14.41 -3.12
C PRO A 139 -7.93 -14.00 -2.42
N LEU A 140 -7.93 -13.00 -1.54
CA LEU A 140 -9.15 -12.51 -0.88
C LEU A 140 -10.05 -11.70 -1.83
N ALA A 141 -9.46 -11.07 -2.85
CA ALA A 141 -10.16 -10.44 -3.97
C ALA A 141 -10.13 -11.34 -5.21
N ALA A 142 -10.81 -10.92 -6.27
CA ALA A 142 -10.78 -11.62 -7.55
C ALA A 142 -9.35 -11.63 -8.14
N MET A 143 -9.05 -12.65 -8.94
CA MET A 143 -7.74 -12.83 -9.55
C MET A 143 -7.37 -11.66 -10.48
N PRO A 144 -6.14 -11.12 -10.39
CA PRO A 144 -5.64 -10.12 -11.32
C PRO A 144 -5.72 -10.59 -12.77
N ARG A 145 -6.14 -9.72 -13.69
CA ARG A 145 -6.35 -10.04 -15.12
C ARG A 145 -5.27 -9.46 -16.02
N THR A 146 -4.54 -8.45 -15.53
CA THR A 146 -3.53 -7.73 -16.32
C THR A 146 -2.15 -7.86 -15.71
N ARG A 147 -1.10 -7.63 -16.52
CA ARG A 147 0.29 -7.58 -16.01
C ARG A 147 0.45 -6.52 -14.93
N ILE A 148 -0.19 -5.36 -15.09
CA ILE A 148 -0.16 -4.27 -14.13
C ILE A 148 -0.73 -4.74 -12.79
N ALA A 149 -1.89 -5.39 -12.79
CA ALA A 149 -2.54 -5.90 -11.59
C ALA A 149 -1.70 -6.97 -10.88
N TRP A 150 -1.07 -7.89 -11.62
CA TRP A 150 -0.17 -8.88 -11.04
C TRP A 150 1.07 -8.24 -10.41
N ILE A 151 1.68 -7.25 -11.07
CA ILE A 151 2.86 -6.55 -10.54
C ILE A 151 2.52 -5.85 -9.23
N VAL A 152 1.41 -5.11 -9.17
CA VAL A 152 0.97 -4.42 -7.96
C VAL A 152 0.69 -5.42 -6.84
N THR A 153 -0.03 -6.50 -7.12
CA THR A 153 -0.33 -7.56 -6.15
C THR A 153 0.94 -8.20 -5.58
N LEU A 154 1.89 -8.57 -6.44
CA LEU A 154 3.13 -9.21 -6.00
C LEU A 154 4.03 -8.25 -5.23
N ALA A 155 4.11 -6.99 -5.66
CA ALA A 155 4.87 -5.96 -4.96
C ALA A 155 4.32 -5.70 -3.56
N ASP A 156 3.01 -5.56 -3.42
CA ASP A 156 2.33 -5.41 -2.13
C ASP A 156 2.64 -6.59 -1.21
N LYS A 157 2.45 -7.82 -1.66
CA LYS A 157 2.74 -9.03 -0.85
C LYS A 157 4.20 -9.12 -0.43
N ALA A 158 5.14 -8.78 -1.31
CA ALA A 158 6.56 -8.79 -1.01
C ALA A 158 6.93 -7.74 0.06
N VAL A 159 6.40 -6.53 -0.05
CA VAL A 159 6.63 -5.45 0.92
C VAL A 159 5.99 -5.80 2.25
N ALA A 160 4.71 -6.19 2.27
CA ALA A 160 3.99 -6.57 3.49
C ALA A 160 4.70 -7.73 4.23
N SER A 161 5.20 -8.73 3.51
CA SER A 161 5.96 -9.84 4.10
C SER A 161 7.25 -9.38 4.77
N ARG A 162 7.98 -8.43 4.16
CA ARG A 162 9.21 -7.85 4.76
C ARG A 162 8.89 -7.03 6.00
N GLU A 163 7.83 -6.23 5.96
CA GLU A 163 7.39 -5.43 7.10
C GLU A 163 6.97 -6.30 8.27
N MET A 164 6.22 -7.37 8.03
CA MET A 164 5.83 -8.34 9.05
C MET A 164 7.04 -9.07 9.64
N ALA A 165 7.99 -9.48 8.82
CA ALA A 165 9.23 -10.13 9.29
C ALA A 165 10.06 -9.18 10.16
N ALA A 166 10.19 -7.90 9.78
CA ALA A 166 10.88 -6.90 10.56
C ALA A 166 10.19 -6.64 11.91
N ALA A 167 8.87 -6.54 11.93
CA ALA A 167 8.09 -6.38 13.16
C ALA A 167 8.28 -7.59 14.10
N LEU A 168 8.21 -8.81 13.57
CA LEU A 168 8.42 -10.04 14.36
C LEU A 168 9.84 -10.09 14.94
N GLY A 169 10.87 -9.77 14.14
CA GLY A 169 12.25 -9.68 14.61
C GLY A 169 12.44 -8.66 15.74
N GLY A 170 11.75 -7.53 15.68
CA GLY A 170 11.71 -6.53 16.75
C GLY A 170 11.11 -7.06 18.05
N TYR A 171 10.00 -7.77 17.98
CA TYR A 171 9.36 -8.41 19.14
C TYR A 171 10.27 -9.48 19.79
N VAL A 172 10.91 -10.34 19.00
CA VAL A 172 11.85 -11.36 19.49
C VAL A 172 13.04 -10.70 20.16
N SER A 173 13.63 -9.68 19.57
CA SER A 173 14.75 -8.93 20.16
C SER A 173 14.37 -8.28 21.49
N LEU A 174 13.19 -7.67 21.58
CA LEU A 174 12.69 -7.07 22.82
C LEU A 174 12.45 -8.12 23.92
N ALA A 175 11.85 -9.26 23.57
CA ALA A 175 11.62 -10.37 24.50
C ALA A 175 12.95 -10.92 25.02
N CYS A 176 13.94 -11.14 24.15
CA CYS A 176 15.26 -11.57 24.56
C CYS A 176 15.93 -10.57 25.52
N ARG A 177 15.90 -9.27 25.22
CA ARG A 177 16.46 -8.24 26.12
C ARG A 177 15.80 -8.26 27.49
N LYS A 178 14.48 -8.42 27.58
CA LYS A 178 13.77 -8.54 28.86
C LYS A 178 14.17 -9.80 29.63
N LEU A 179 14.33 -10.93 28.97
CA LEU A 179 14.79 -12.17 29.61
C LEU A 179 16.21 -12.09 30.17
N PHE A 180 17.12 -11.40 29.46
CA PHE A 180 18.51 -11.25 29.91
C PHE A 180 18.75 -10.03 30.83
N ALA A 181 17.77 -9.15 31.01
CA ALA A 181 17.88 -8.03 31.98
C ALA A 181 17.49 -8.44 33.42
N TYR A 182 17.01 -9.64 33.65
CA TYR A 182 16.63 -10.19 34.96
C TYR A 182 17.65 -11.16 35.53
N ASN A 183 18.84 -11.30 34.92
CA ASN A 183 20.01 -11.99 35.47
C ASN A 183 21.14 -11.02 35.66
#